data_33b7013d1d4c7c86e78074fde4925d80
#
_entry.id   33b7013d1d4c7c86e78074fde4925d80
#
_cell.length_a   1.000
_cell.length_b   1.000
_cell.length_c   1.000
_cell.angle_alpha   90.00
_cell.angle_beta   90.00
_cell.angle_gamma   90.00
#
_symmetry.space_group_name_H-M   'P 1'
#
loop_
_entity.id
_entity.type
_entity.pdbx_description
1 polymer ?
#
loop_
_entity_poly.entity_id
_entity_poly.type
_entity_poly.pdbx_seq_one_letter_code
_entity_poly.pdbx_strand_id
1 'polypeptide(L)'
;LNRMLYENIAAIEQTELGLWQQGKSISLDLLKNSIDKPLSNGRSFLTFFKEEIANSSLKESTRQNHLSTLELLQEFKKEVLFTDLTFEFVSSFDNYLQSKGYHLNTIAKHMKHLKRYINVAINKEYMDIQKYAFRKYKIKSIEGSHTHLAPEELHKFENLQLTGRYTRLQKTKDAFLFCCYAGLRYSDFTNLTSANIVEFHQETWIIYKSVKTGMEVRLPLYLLFEGKGIQILQRYKDDF
;
A
#
# COMPACT_ATOMS: atom_id res chain seq x y z
N LEU A 1 -28.74 37.48 1.57
CA LEU A 1 -27.40 38.04 1.91
C LEU A 1 -27.23 38.17 3.43
N ASN A 2 -28.19 38.80 4.14
CA ASN A 2 -28.11 39.01 5.59
C ASN A 2 -28.03 37.73 6.42
N ARG A 3 -28.75 36.67 6.03
CA ARG A 3 -28.70 35.36 6.75
C ARG A 3 -27.34 34.72 6.71
N MET A 4 -26.68 34.66 5.54
CA MET A 4 -25.31 34.18 5.40
C MET A 4 -24.30 34.99 6.22
N LEU A 5 -24.52 36.31 6.29
CA LEU A 5 -23.66 37.21 7.09
C LEU A 5 -23.77 36.87 8.59
N TYR A 6 -24.98 36.70 9.10
CA TYR A 6 -25.22 36.30 10.49
C TYR A 6 -24.68 34.93 10.83
N GLU A 7 -24.82 33.96 9.93
CA GLU A 7 -24.25 32.59 10.09
C GLU A 7 -22.72 32.63 10.15
N ASN A 8 -22.07 33.47 9.31
CA ASN A 8 -20.62 33.65 9.35
C ASN A 8 -20.14 34.36 10.62
N ILE A 9 -20.87 35.41 11.08
CA ILE A 9 -20.54 36.13 12.33
C ILE A 9 -20.65 35.16 13.52
N ALA A 10 -21.72 34.38 13.62
CA ALA A 10 -21.89 33.39 14.68
C ALA A 10 -20.82 32.33 14.69
N ALA A 11 -20.34 31.88 13.50
CA ALA A 11 -19.23 30.93 13.37
C ALA A 11 -17.90 31.51 13.85
N ILE A 12 -17.66 32.80 13.57
CA ILE A 12 -16.47 33.54 14.04
C ILE A 12 -16.49 33.66 15.57
N GLU A 13 -17.61 34.08 16.14
CA GLU A 13 -17.78 34.22 17.60
C GLU A 13 -17.59 32.86 18.33
N GLN A 14 -18.16 31.79 17.80
CA GLN A 14 -17.94 30.42 18.36
C GLN A 14 -16.47 30.00 18.31
N THR A 15 -15.79 30.32 17.22
CA THR A 15 -14.37 30.01 17.06
C THR A 15 -13.51 30.79 18.02
N GLU A 16 -13.79 32.07 18.18
CA GLU A 16 -13.14 32.97 19.14
C GLU A 16 -13.30 32.45 20.57
N LEU A 17 -14.52 32.10 20.95
CA LEU A 17 -14.84 31.57 22.28
C LEU A 17 -14.08 30.24 22.54
N GLY A 18 -14.02 29.35 21.54
CA GLY A 18 -13.29 28.08 21.62
C GLY A 18 -11.78 28.26 21.78
N LEU A 19 -11.18 29.21 21.09
CA LEU A 19 -9.77 29.57 21.23
C LEU A 19 -9.46 30.17 22.60
N TRP A 20 -10.35 31.03 23.09
CA TRP A 20 -10.22 31.65 24.40
C TRP A 20 -10.30 30.61 25.55
N GLN A 21 -11.23 29.66 25.45
CA GLN A 21 -11.35 28.54 26.40
C GLN A 21 -10.12 27.65 26.41
N GLN A 22 -9.38 27.57 25.31
CA GLN A 22 -8.11 26.80 25.19
C GLN A 22 -6.88 27.60 25.64
N GLY A 23 -7.06 28.87 26.12
CA GLY A 23 -5.95 29.72 26.55
C GLY A 23 -5.00 30.14 25.40
N LYS A 24 -5.45 30.06 24.15
CA LYS A 24 -4.66 30.47 22.98
C LYS A 24 -4.87 31.98 22.72
N SER A 25 -3.78 32.68 22.42
CA SER A 25 -3.87 34.07 21.98
C SER A 25 -4.54 34.13 20.60
N ILE A 26 -5.52 35.02 20.49
CA ILE A 26 -6.29 35.23 19.25
C ILE A 26 -5.46 36.13 18.32
N SER A 27 -5.06 35.59 17.17
CA SER A 27 -4.49 36.39 16.08
C SER A 27 -5.43 36.37 14.87
N LEU A 28 -5.37 37.43 14.06
CA LEU A 28 -6.15 37.51 12.82
C LEU A 28 -5.88 36.36 11.85
N ASP A 29 -4.65 35.86 11.81
CA ASP A 29 -4.26 34.73 11.00
C ASP A 29 -4.83 33.40 11.53
N LEU A 30 -4.92 33.22 12.85
CA LEU A 30 -5.59 32.07 13.47
C LEU A 30 -7.10 32.10 13.20
N LEU A 31 -7.76 33.29 13.28
CA LEU A 31 -9.17 33.45 12.95
C LEU A 31 -9.43 33.20 11.45
N LYS A 32 -8.63 33.77 10.55
CA LYS A 32 -8.72 33.51 9.11
C LYS A 32 -8.53 32.02 8.80
N ASN A 33 -7.51 31.39 9.34
CA ASN A 33 -7.25 29.95 9.16
C ASN A 33 -8.38 29.07 9.73
N SER A 34 -9.11 29.55 10.74
CA SER A 34 -10.25 28.83 11.33
C SER A 34 -11.53 29.01 10.51
N ILE A 35 -11.68 30.16 9.83
CA ILE A 35 -12.82 30.49 8.96
C ILE A 35 -12.64 29.85 7.59
N ASP A 36 -11.42 29.89 7.04
CA ASP A 36 -11.06 29.27 5.76
C ASP A 36 -10.93 27.73 5.86
N LYS A 37 -10.72 27.19 7.07
CA LYS A 37 -10.91 25.76 7.34
C LYS A 37 -12.41 25.52 7.52
N PRO A 38 -13.12 24.91 6.57
CA PRO A 38 -14.48 24.49 6.83
C PRO A 38 -14.42 23.62 8.09
N LEU A 39 -15.05 24.11 9.18
CA LEU A 39 -15.28 23.33 10.38
C LEU A 39 -15.69 21.94 9.91
N SER A 40 -14.96 20.92 10.34
CA SER A 40 -15.09 19.50 9.93
C SER A 40 -16.50 18.93 10.12
N ASN A 41 -17.45 19.72 10.63
CA ASN A 41 -18.82 19.31 10.96
C ASN A 41 -19.69 18.90 9.75
N GLY A 42 -19.22 19.06 8.52
CA GLY A 42 -19.95 18.63 7.32
C GLY A 42 -19.08 17.99 6.24
N ARG A 43 -17.75 17.94 6.38
CA ARG A 43 -16.89 17.36 5.36
C ARG A 43 -16.82 15.83 5.52
N SER A 44 -17.04 15.12 4.43
CA SER A 44 -16.91 13.66 4.40
C SER A 44 -15.46 13.23 4.52
N PHE A 45 -15.16 12.31 5.47
CA PHE A 45 -13.86 11.65 5.58
C PHE A 45 -13.55 10.79 4.34
N LEU A 46 -14.57 10.20 3.71
CA LEU A 46 -14.38 9.39 2.50
C LEU A 46 -13.90 10.25 1.33
N THR A 47 -14.45 11.45 1.17
CA THR A 47 -13.99 12.43 0.17
C THR A 47 -12.55 12.86 0.46
N PHE A 48 -12.25 13.21 1.69
CA PHE A 48 -10.88 13.52 2.13
C PHE A 48 -9.92 12.37 1.84
N PHE A 49 -10.28 11.13 2.19
CA PHE A 49 -9.45 9.95 1.94
C PHE A 49 -9.13 9.81 0.44
N LYS A 50 -10.15 9.96 -0.43
CA LYS A 50 -10.00 9.91 -1.89
C LYS A 50 -9.05 10.99 -2.41
N GLU A 51 -9.21 12.22 -1.95
CA GLU A 51 -8.35 13.36 -2.31
C GLU A 51 -6.90 13.14 -1.88
N GLU A 52 -6.67 12.64 -0.66
CA GLU A 52 -5.33 12.35 -0.16
C GLU A 52 -4.64 11.23 -0.96
N ILE A 53 -5.38 10.22 -1.43
CA ILE A 53 -4.85 9.21 -2.36
C ILE A 53 -4.47 9.88 -3.68
N ALA A 54 -5.34 10.70 -4.25
CA ALA A 54 -5.13 11.34 -5.54
C ALA A 54 -3.91 12.27 -5.53
N ASN A 55 -3.73 13.03 -4.44
CA ASN A 55 -2.65 13.99 -4.27
C ASN A 55 -1.33 13.35 -3.77
N SER A 56 -1.31 12.03 -3.56
CA SER A 56 -0.13 11.34 -3.04
C SER A 56 0.87 10.98 -4.14
N SER A 57 2.16 10.98 -3.81
CA SER A 57 3.24 10.45 -4.67
C SER A 57 3.39 8.93 -4.62
N LEU A 58 2.33 8.21 -4.23
CA LEU A 58 2.35 6.75 -4.11
C LEU A 58 2.47 6.08 -5.48
N LYS A 59 3.22 4.97 -5.54
CA LYS A 59 3.23 4.10 -6.73
C LYS A 59 1.82 3.59 -7.01
N GLU A 60 1.47 3.39 -8.28
CA GLU A 60 0.13 3.01 -8.71
C GLU A 60 -0.40 1.75 -7.99
N SER A 61 0.42 0.71 -7.85
CA SER A 61 0.04 -0.52 -7.11
C SER A 61 -0.30 -0.24 -5.63
N THR A 62 0.39 0.71 -5.00
CA THR A 62 0.10 1.13 -3.62
C THR A 62 -1.19 1.95 -3.58
N ARG A 63 -1.40 2.84 -4.55
CA ARG A 63 -2.62 3.63 -4.72
C ARG A 63 -3.84 2.73 -4.83
N GLN A 64 -3.80 1.69 -5.67
CA GLN A 64 -4.88 0.71 -5.82
C GLN A 64 -5.18 -0.03 -4.51
N ASN A 65 -4.16 -0.39 -3.73
CA ASN A 65 -4.36 -0.98 -2.40
C ASN A 65 -5.09 -0.03 -1.43
N HIS A 66 -4.82 1.28 -1.50
CA HIS A 66 -5.51 2.27 -0.67
C HIS A 66 -6.94 2.50 -1.15
N LEU A 67 -7.17 2.53 -2.48
CA LEU A 67 -8.50 2.65 -3.07
C LEU A 67 -9.39 1.46 -2.67
N SER A 68 -8.86 0.24 -2.67
CA SER A 68 -9.64 -0.93 -2.20
C SER A 68 -10.09 -0.81 -0.74
N THR A 69 -9.32 -0.10 0.10
CA THR A 69 -9.75 0.19 1.48
C THR A 69 -10.86 1.25 1.51
N LEU A 70 -10.77 2.26 0.66
CA LEU A 70 -11.81 3.27 0.53
C LEU A 70 -13.14 2.66 0.06
N GLU A 71 -13.09 1.77 -0.93
CA GLU A 71 -14.27 1.04 -1.42
C GLU A 71 -14.95 0.23 -0.31
N LEU A 72 -14.18 -0.50 0.49
CA LEU A 72 -14.70 -1.25 1.63
C LEU A 72 -15.30 -0.34 2.72
N LEU A 73 -14.73 0.83 2.95
CA LEU A 73 -15.30 1.82 3.86
C LEU A 73 -16.63 2.37 3.32
N GLN A 74 -16.73 2.64 2.02
CA GLN A 74 -17.96 3.09 1.34
C GLN A 74 -19.06 2.04 1.36
N GLU A 75 -18.70 0.75 1.22
CA GLU A 75 -19.64 -0.36 1.38
C GLU A 75 -20.13 -0.48 2.83
N PHE A 76 -19.23 -0.33 3.81
CA PHE A 76 -19.55 -0.41 5.22
C PHE A 76 -20.46 0.74 5.66
N LYS A 77 -20.15 1.98 5.25
CA LYS A 77 -20.95 3.17 5.56
C LYS A 77 -20.84 4.17 4.42
N LYS A 78 -21.99 4.52 3.81
CA LYS A 78 -22.05 5.41 2.63
C LYS A 78 -21.50 6.79 2.88
N GLU A 79 -21.67 7.29 4.10
CA GLU A 79 -21.16 8.59 4.53
C GLU A 79 -20.45 8.44 5.88
N VAL A 80 -19.24 8.95 5.97
CA VAL A 80 -18.41 8.94 7.18
C VAL A 80 -17.89 10.34 7.39
N LEU A 81 -18.29 10.95 8.50
CA LEU A 81 -17.77 12.24 8.93
C LEU A 81 -16.53 12.05 9.82
N PHE A 82 -15.72 13.11 9.98
CA PHE A 82 -14.57 13.05 10.90
C PHE A 82 -14.99 12.78 12.36
N THR A 83 -16.19 13.24 12.74
CA THR A 83 -16.79 12.99 14.07
C THR A 83 -17.18 11.53 14.29
N ASP A 84 -17.41 10.78 13.23
CA ASP A 84 -17.78 9.35 13.30
C ASP A 84 -16.58 8.44 13.62
N LEU A 85 -15.35 8.92 13.41
CA LEU A 85 -14.13 8.13 13.51
C LEU A 85 -13.75 7.82 14.97
N THR A 86 -14.67 7.18 15.67
CA THR A 86 -14.51 6.76 17.08
C THR A 86 -13.88 5.37 17.18
N PHE A 87 -13.56 4.95 18.42
CA PHE A 87 -13.13 3.59 18.70
C PHE A 87 -14.18 2.56 18.25
N GLU A 88 -15.47 2.85 18.51
CA GLU A 88 -16.60 1.99 18.12
C GLU A 88 -16.69 1.85 16.60
N PHE A 89 -16.49 2.93 15.85
CA PHE A 89 -16.46 2.88 14.38
C PHE A 89 -15.34 1.97 13.88
N VAL A 90 -14.12 2.15 14.40
CA VAL A 90 -12.95 1.36 14.00
C VAL A 90 -13.17 -0.13 14.33
N SER A 91 -13.71 -0.42 15.50
CA SER A 91 -14.03 -1.81 15.93
C SER A 91 -15.13 -2.43 15.09
N SER A 92 -16.16 -1.65 14.75
CA SER A 92 -17.27 -2.11 13.90
C SER A 92 -16.81 -2.37 12.46
N PHE A 93 -15.89 -1.57 11.94
CA PHE A 93 -15.31 -1.80 10.61
C PHE A 93 -14.43 -3.06 10.60
N ASP A 94 -13.66 -3.33 11.65
CA ASP A 94 -12.92 -4.58 11.82
C ASP A 94 -13.87 -5.80 11.81
N ASN A 95 -14.94 -5.77 12.63
CA ASN A 95 -15.95 -6.82 12.67
C ASN A 95 -16.64 -7.01 11.30
N TYR A 96 -16.91 -5.93 10.57
CA TYR A 96 -17.45 -6.00 9.22
C TYR A 96 -16.51 -6.72 8.26
N LEU A 97 -15.21 -6.44 8.30
CA LEU A 97 -14.22 -7.13 7.48
C LEU A 97 -14.11 -8.62 7.85
N GLN A 98 -14.21 -8.96 9.16
CA GLN A 98 -14.26 -10.34 9.62
C GLN A 98 -15.48 -11.07 9.10
N SER A 99 -16.66 -10.44 9.16
CA SER A 99 -17.92 -11.02 8.66
C SER A 99 -17.91 -11.29 7.16
N LYS A 100 -17.11 -10.54 6.40
CA LYS A 100 -16.85 -10.78 4.97
C LYS A 100 -15.84 -11.93 4.72
N GLY A 101 -15.30 -12.55 5.76
CA GLY A 101 -14.35 -13.66 5.64
C GLY A 101 -12.91 -13.26 5.30
N TYR A 102 -12.54 -11.98 5.46
CA TYR A 102 -11.16 -11.56 5.22
C TYR A 102 -10.19 -12.18 6.24
N HIS A 103 -9.05 -12.65 5.72
CA HIS A 103 -7.95 -13.12 6.55
C HIS A 103 -7.38 -12.00 7.44
N LEU A 104 -6.95 -12.33 8.66
CA LEU A 104 -6.51 -11.37 9.68
C LEU A 104 -5.44 -10.38 9.17
N ASN A 105 -4.47 -10.86 8.38
CA ASN A 105 -3.44 -9.98 7.78
C ASN A 105 -4.01 -9.02 6.72
N THR A 106 -5.07 -9.42 6.01
CA THR A 106 -5.79 -8.54 5.07
C THR A 106 -6.54 -7.46 5.82
N ILE A 107 -7.22 -7.83 6.93
CA ILE A 107 -7.87 -6.88 7.83
C ILE A 107 -6.82 -5.89 8.37
N ALA A 108 -5.70 -6.41 8.88
CA ALA A 108 -4.59 -5.57 9.37
C ALA A 108 -4.10 -4.57 8.32
N LYS A 109 -4.04 -4.96 7.04
CA LYS A 109 -3.68 -4.06 5.93
C LYS A 109 -4.69 -2.90 5.83
N HIS A 110 -5.99 -3.20 5.77
CA HIS A 110 -7.03 -2.17 5.66
C HIS A 110 -7.06 -1.26 6.89
N MET A 111 -6.90 -1.83 8.09
CA MET A 111 -6.82 -1.05 9.34
C MET A 111 -5.58 -0.14 9.39
N LYS A 112 -4.44 -0.57 8.85
CA LYS A 112 -3.24 0.28 8.70
C LYS A 112 -3.49 1.45 7.73
N HIS A 113 -4.20 1.22 6.63
CA HIS A 113 -4.58 2.29 5.72
C HIS A 113 -5.52 3.30 6.39
N LEU A 114 -6.58 2.84 7.05
CA LEU A 114 -7.49 3.69 7.80
C LEU A 114 -6.74 4.54 8.85
N LYS A 115 -5.86 3.90 9.64
CA LYS A 115 -5.01 4.56 10.62
C LYS A 115 -4.15 5.66 9.99
N ARG A 116 -3.54 5.40 8.81
CA ARG A 116 -2.73 6.38 8.08
C ARG A 116 -3.53 7.64 7.78
N TYR A 117 -4.74 7.52 7.21
CA TYR A 117 -5.54 8.68 6.82
C TYR A 117 -6.17 9.42 8.00
N ILE A 118 -6.47 8.72 9.10
CA ILE A 118 -6.84 9.37 10.36
C ILE A 118 -5.65 10.19 10.89
N ASN A 119 -4.42 9.66 10.84
CA ASN A 119 -3.23 10.42 11.23
C ASN A 119 -3.01 11.65 10.33
N VAL A 120 -3.23 11.53 9.01
CA VAL A 120 -3.14 12.68 8.09
C VAL A 120 -4.22 13.71 8.44
N ALA A 121 -5.44 13.27 8.77
CA ALA A 121 -6.52 14.17 9.18
C ALA A 121 -6.19 14.93 10.47
N ILE A 122 -5.57 14.28 11.45
CA ILE A 122 -5.09 14.92 12.69
C ILE A 122 -3.99 15.92 12.38
N ASN A 123 -2.99 15.54 11.58
CA ASN A 123 -1.87 16.42 11.21
C ASN A 123 -2.34 17.66 10.41
N LYS A 124 -3.43 17.53 9.65
CA LYS A 124 -4.09 18.63 8.93
C LYS A 124 -5.16 19.34 9.77
N GLU A 125 -5.28 19.02 11.06
CA GLU A 125 -6.20 19.60 12.02
C GLU A 125 -7.70 19.45 11.69
N TYR A 126 -8.07 18.43 10.87
CA TYR A 126 -9.47 18.05 10.67
C TYR A 126 -10.06 17.28 11.85
N MET A 127 -9.21 16.72 12.72
CA MET A 127 -9.58 15.97 13.92
C MET A 127 -8.67 16.34 15.09
N ASP A 128 -9.25 16.32 16.30
CA ASP A 128 -8.49 16.45 17.54
C ASP A 128 -7.75 15.13 17.86
N ILE A 129 -6.47 15.23 18.22
CA ILE A 129 -5.63 14.10 18.68
C ILE A 129 -6.24 13.39 19.90
N GLN A 130 -7.01 14.11 20.74
CA GLN A 130 -7.67 13.52 21.90
C GLN A 130 -8.73 12.49 21.51
N LYS A 131 -9.34 12.65 20.32
CA LYS A 131 -10.35 11.74 19.75
C LYS A 131 -9.75 10.60 18.92
N TYR A 132 -8.43 10.39 18.98
CA TYR A 132 -7.74 9.40 18.18
C TYR A 132 -8.18 7.97 18.51
N ALA A 133 -8.95 7.35 17.62
CA ALA A 133 -9.55 6.03 17.81
C ALA A 133 -8.51 4.90 18.02
N PHE A 134 -7.36 4.99 17.33
CA PHE A 134 -6.30 3.98 17.42
C PHE A 134 -5.45 4.06 18.70
N ARG A 135 -5.72 4.99 19.63
CA ARG A 135 -5.09 4.98 20.97
C ARG A 135 -5.41 3.67 21.71
N LYS A 136 -6.67 3.23 21.63
CA LYS A 136 -7.18 2.02 22.33
C LYS A 136 -7.23 0.80 21.40
N TYR A 137 -7.44 1.01 20.08
CA TYR A 137 -7.55 -0.07 19.13
C TYR A 137 -6.16 -0.55 18.69
N LYS A 138 -5.89 -1.86 18.86
CA LYS A 138 -4.64 -2.51 18.43
C LYS A 138 -4.89 -3.34 17.19
N ILE A 139 -4.15 -3.05 16.11
CA ILE A 139 -4.19 -3.83 14.88
C ILE A 139 -3.56 -5.19 15.15
N LYS A 140 -4.34 -6.26 14.96
CA LYS A 140 -3.88 -7.64 15.11
C LYS A 140 -3.32 -8.15 13.78
N SER A 141 -2.21 -8.85 13.82
CA SER A 141 -1.64 -9.57 12.67
C SER A 141 -0.98 -10.85 13.16
N ILE A 142 -0.94 -11.84 12.29
CA ILE A 142 -0.24 -13.11 12.54
C ILE A 142 0.94 -13.21 11.57
N GLU A 143 1.97 -13.91 11.96
CA GLU A 143 3.06 -14.23 11.07
C GLU A 143 2.55 -15.11 9.92
N GLY A 144 2.90 -14.74 8.69
CA GLY A 144 2.50 -15.51 7.51
C GLY A 144 3.31 -16.80 7.41
N SER A 145 2.65 -17.91 7.18
CA SER A 145 3.35 -19.12 6.74
C SER A 145 3.79 -18.93 5.28
N HIS A 146 5.08 -19.12 5.03
CA HIS A 146 5.63 -19.08 3.68
C HIS A 146 5.78 -20.49 3.14
N THR A 147 5.00 -20.82 2.12
CA THR A 147 5.18 -22.06 1.36
C THR A 147 6.30 -21.85 0.34
N HIS A 148 7.25 -22.75 0.31
CA HIS A 148 8.35 -22.78 -0.66
C HIS A 148 8.49 -24.19 -1.22
N LEU A 149 9.09 -24.30 -2.39
CA LEU A 149 9.42 -25.61 -2.96
C LEU A 149 10.58 -26.22 -2.19
N ALA A 150 10.42 -27.47 -1.75
CA ALA A 150 11.53 -28.25 -1.26
C ALA A 150 12.49 -28.59 -2.42
N PRO A 151 13.78 -28.87 -2.15
CA PRO A 151 14.74 -29.20 -3.19
C PRO A 151 14.26 -30.34 -4.10
N GLU A 152 13.61 -31.36 -3.54
CA GLU A 152 13.07 -32.52 -4.26
C GLU A 152 11.91 -32.15 -5.17
N GLU A 153 11.07 -31.17 -4.74
CA GLU A 153 9.96 -30.64 -5.53
C GLU A 153 10.48 -29.80 -6.68
N LEU A 154 11.50 -28.96 -6.44
CA LEU A 154 12.17 -28.19 -7.48
C LEU A 154 12.77 -29.13 -8.52
N HIS A 155 13.46 -30.21 -8.09
CA HIS A 155 14.05 -31.20 -8.98
C HIS A 155 12.99 -31.96 -9.82
N LYS A 156 11.84 -32.31 -9.22
CA LYS A 156 10.70 -32.87 -9.97
C LYS A 156 10.19 -31.90 -11.03
N PHE A 157 10.11 -30.60 -10.68
CA PHE A 157 9.67 -29.58 -11.60
C PHE A 157 10.68 -29.32 -12.73
N GLU A 158 11.98 -29.37 -12.46
CA GLU A 158 13.06 -29.31 -13.46
C GLU A 158 12.88 -30.44 -14.51
N ASN A 159 12.64 -31.67 -14.07
CA ASN A 159 12.53 -32.84 -14.90
C ASN A 159 11.15 -33.06 -15.55
N LEU A 160 10.17 -32.18 -15.24
CA LEU A 160 8.83 -32.28 -15.80
C LEU A 160 8.86 -32.12 -17.32
N GLN A 161 8.45 -33.18 -18.04
CA GLN A 161 8.31 -33.15 -19.49
C GLN A 161 6.92 -32.59 -19.88
N LEU A 162 6.92 -31.49 -20.62
CA LEU A 162 5.71 -30.87 -21.13
C LEU A 162 5.42 -31.36 -22.54
N THR A 163 4.39 -32.20 -22.69
CA THR A 163 4.02 -32.83 -23.98
C THR A 163 2.65 -32.38 -24.46
N GLY A 164 2.38 -32.54 -25.76
CA GLY A 164 1.11 -32.20 -26.35
C GLY A 164 0.72 -30.72 -26.15
N ARG A 165 -0.51 -30.47 -25.69
CA ARG A 165 -1.02 -29.08 -25.44
C ARG A 165 -0.23 -28.29 -24.40
N TYR A 166 0.54 -28.95 -23.56
CA TYR A 166 1.33 -28.30 -22.50
C TYR A 166 2.69 -27.78 -22.96
N THR A 167 3.16 -28.17 -24.16
CA THR A 167 4.44 -27.69 -24.74
C THR A 167 4.53 -26.17 -24.76
N ARG A 168 3.40 -25.47 -24.97
CA ARG A 168 3.31 -24.00 -24.93
C ARG A 168 3.74 -23.39 -23.59
N LEU A 169 3.73 -24.15 -22.50
CA LEU A 169 4.13 -23.70 -21.16
C LEU A 169 5.64 -23.83 -20.91
N GLN A 170 6.44 -24.29 -21.89
CA GLN A 170 7.87 -24.49 -21.69
C GLN A 170 8.59 -23.17 -21.32
N LYS A 171 8.30 -22.08 -22.02
CA LYS A 171 8.85 -20.75 -21.67
C LYS A 171 8.45 -20.32 -20.25
N THR A 172 7.21 -20.56 -19.84
CA THR A 172 6.74 -20.24 -18.49
C THR A 172 7.46 -21.08 -17.43
N LYS A 173 7.66 -22.39 -17.69
CA LYS A 173 8.42 -23.26 -16.81
C LYS A 173 9.87 -22.77 -16.66
N ASP A 174 10.54 -22.47 -17.76
CA ASP A 174 11.92 -22.01 -17.77
C ASP A 174 12.07 -20.64 -17.08
N ALA A 175 11.13 -19.70 -17.29
CA ALA A 175 11.08 -18.42 -16.60
C ALA A 175 10.92 -18.58 -15.08
N PHE A 176 10.04 -19.51 -14.65
CA PHE A 176 9.85 -19.81 -13.23
C PHE A 176 11.13 -20.41 -12.61
N LEU A 177 11.74 -21.39 -13.26
CA LEU A 177 13.00 -22.01 -12.82
C LEU A 177 14.12 -20.97 -12.75
N PHE A 178 14.21 -20.08 -13.74
CA PHE A 178 15.17 -19.00 -13.73
C PHE A 178 14.99 -18.07 -12.53
N CYS A 179 13.74 -17.69 -12.22
CA CYS A 179 13.45 -16.92 -11.02
C CYS A 179 13.84 -17.65 -9.73
N CYS A 180 13.62 -18.98 -9.66
CA CYS A 180 14.04 -19.78 -8.52
C CYS A 180 15.58 -19.81 -8.36
N TYR A 181 16.32 -20.00 -9.45
CA TYR A 181 17.78 -20.05 -9.42
C TYR A 181 18.44 -18.72 -9.11
N ALA A 182 17.88 -17.64 -9.64
CA ALA A 182 18.43 -16.30 -9.46
C ALA A 182 17.82 -15.54 -8.26
N GLY A 183 16.83 -16.11 -7.56
CA GLY A 183 16.13 -15.42 -6.45
C GLY A 183 15.40 -14.16 -6.87
N LEU A 184 14.99 -14.06 -8.14
CA LEU A 184 14.36 -12.87 -8.71
C LEU A 184 12.88 -12.80 -8.33
N ARG A 185 12.42 -11.57 -8.01
CA ARG A 185 10.98 -11.31 -7.97
C ARG A 185 10.43 -11.26 -9.40
N TYR A 186 9.18 -11.67 -9.57
CA TYR A 186 8.51 -11.59 -10.88
C TYR A 186 8.63 -10.21 -11.54
N SER A 187 8.43 -9.13 -10.77
CA SER A 187 8.57 -7.76 -11.27
C SER A 187 10.00 -7.42 -11.70
N ASP A 188 11.00 -7.97 -11.06
CA ASP A 188 12.39 -7.73 -11.44
C ASP A 188 12.74 -8.55 -12.69
N PHE A 189 12.30 -9.82 -12.75
CA PHE A 189 12.46 -10.69 -13.91
C PHE A 189 11.84 -10.10 -15.19
N THR A 190 10.59 -9.64 -15.13
CA THR A 190 9.88 -9.10 -16.31
C THR A 190 10.44 -7.76 -16.81
N ASN A 191 11.32 -7.13 -16.05
CA ASN A 191 12.03 -5.90 -16.45
C ASN A 191 13.50 -6.13 -16.79
N LEU A 192 13.98 -7.38 -16.78
CA LEU A 192 15.32 -7.69 -17.27
C LEU A 192 15.38 -7.51 -18.79
N THR A 193 16.53 -7.01 -19.22
CA THR A 193 16.92 -6.89 -20.63
C THR A 193 18.32 -7.47 -20.81
N SER A 194 18.74 -7.67 -22.04
CA SER A 194 20.11 -8.10 -22.36
C SER A 194 21.18 -7.20 -21.73
N ALA A 195 20.93 -5.90 -21.57
CA ALA A 195 21.85 -4.97 -20.94
C ALA A 195 22.08 -5.26 -19.42
N ASN A 196 21.22 -6.04 -18.79
CA ASN A 196 21.39 -6.43 -17.40
C ASN A 196 22.28 -7.66 -17.24
N ILE A 197 22.59 -8.36 -18.32
CA ILE A 197 23.44 -9.56 -18.31
C ILE A 197 24.85 -9.11 -18.69
N VAL A 198 25.76 -9.21 -17.73
CA VAL A 198 27.14 -8.72 -17.88
C VAL A 198 28.10 -9.88 -17.72
N GLU A 199 29.02 -10.03 -18.65
CA GLU A 199 30.12 -10.96 -18.54
C GLU A 199 31.37 -10.25 -18.03
N PHE A 200 31.92 -10.74 -16.93
CA PHE A 200 33.16 -10.25 -16.35
C PHE A 200 34.08 -11.41 -16.03
N HIS A 201 35.29 -11.43 -16.60
CA HIS A 201 36.26 -12.54 -16.47
C HIS A 201 35.69 -13.94 -16.75
N GLN A 202 34.86 -14.07 -17.78
CA GLN A 202 34.14 -15.30 -18.16
C GLN A 202 33.05 -15.74 -17.14
N GLU A 203 32.70 -14.87 -16.21
CA GLU A 203 31.65 -15.08 -15.23
C GLU A 203 30.41 -14.28 -15.62
N THR A 204 29.26 -14.93 -15.64
CA THR A 204 27.97 -14.27 -15.98
C THR A 204 27.34 -13.69 -14.73
N TRP A 205 27.08 -12.39 -14.78
CA TRP A 205 26.42 -11.63 -13.73
C TRP A 205 25.11 -11.05 -14.23
N ILE A 206 24.13 -10.90 -13.33
CA ILE A 206 22.94 -10.08 -13.56
C ILE A 206 23.06 -8.84 -12.69
N ILE A 207 23.04 -7.66 -13.31
CA ILE A 207 23.06 -6.38 -12.62
C ILE A 207 21.81 -5.61 -12.99
N TYR A 208 20.99 -5.33 -12.00
CA TYR A 208 19.71 -4.63 -12.22
C TYR A 208 19.33 -3.75 -11.02
N LYS A 209 18.43 -2.80 -11.27
CA LYS A 209 17.81 -1.99 -10.22
C LYS A 209 16.47 -2.57 -9.86
N SER A 210 16.31 -3.03 -8.60
CA SER A 210 15.05 -3.66 -8.16
C SER A 210 13.87 -2.71 -8.30
N VAL A 211 12.81 -3.14 -8.97
CA VAL A 211 11.57 -2.37 -9.20
C VAL A 211 10.90 -1.98 -7.88
N LYS A 212 10.95 -2.87 -6.89
CA LYS A 212 10.29 -2.65 -5.59
C LYS A 212 11.04 -1.64 -4.72
N THR A 213 12.36 -1.80 -4.61
CA THR A 213 13.18 -1.05 -3.64
C THR A 213 13.99 0.07 -4.25
N GLY A 214 14.21 0.05 -5.58
CA GLY A 214 15.09 0.99 -6.28
C GLY A 214 16.58 0.76 -6.02
N MET A 215 16.96 -0.30 -5.30
CA MET A 215 18.36 -0.63 -5.01
C MET A 215 18.98 -1.41 -6.16
N GLU A 216 20.27 -1.18 -6.42
CA GLU A 216 21.05 -1.99 -7.34
C GLU A 216 21.32 -3.37 -6.71
N VAL A 217 21.13 -4.40 -7.52
CA VAL A 217 21.35 -5.80 -7.15
C VAL A 217 22.34 -6.39 -8.16
N ARG A 218 23.34 -7.10 -7.66
CA ARG A 218 24.35 -7.80 -8.45
C ARG A 218 24.32 -9.28 -8.08
N LEU A 219 23.99 -10.12 -9.04
CA LEU A 219 23.86 -11.56 -8.85
C LEU A 219 24.91 -12.30 -9.65
N PRO A 220 25.84 -13.04 -8.99
CA PRO A 220 26.81 -13.90 -9.67
C PRO A 220 26.11 -15.19 -10.12
N LEU A 221 25.53 -15.18 -11.32
CA LEU A 221 24.69 -16.30 -11.78
C LEU A 221 25.45 -17.61 -11.89
N TYR A 222 26.76 -17.53 -12.13
CA TYR A 222 27.65 -18.72 -12.21
C TYR A 222 27.79 -19.45 -10.89
N LEU A 223 27.62 -18.77 -9.73
CA LEU A 223 27.67 -19.38 -8.41
C LEU A 223 26.32 -19.96 -7.96
N LEU A 224 25.23 -19.50 -8.56
CA LEU A 224 23.89 -19.87 -8.12
C LEU A 224 23.43 -21.15 -8.83
N PHE A 225 23.02 -22.15 -8.05
CA PHE A 225 22.48 -23.42 -8.56
C PHE A 225 23.35 -24.04 -9.68
N GLU A 226 24.67 -24.05 -9.47
CA GLU A 226 25.65 -24.65 -10.43
C GLU A 226 25.55 -24.07 -11.84
N GLY A 227 25.18 -22.78 -11.96
CA GLY A 227 25.02 -22.11 -13.24
C GLY A 227 23.80 -22.52 -14.07
N LYS A 228 22.82 -23.24 -13.50
CA LYS A 228 21.60 -23.65 -14.21
C LYS A 228 20.84 -22.46 -14.84
N GLY A 229 20.88 -21.29 -14.20
CA GLY A 229 20.31 -20.06 -14.75
C GLY A 229 20.96 -19.63 -16.07
N ILE A 230 22.28 -19.85 -16.23
CA ILE A 230 23.02 -19.53 -17.46
C ILE A 230 22.53 -20.39 -18.63
N GLN A 231 22.26 -21.69 -18.39
CA GLN A 231 21.75 -22.60 -19.40
C GLN A 231 20.37 -22.15 -19.94
N ILE A 232 19.53 -21.59 -19.05
CA ILE A 232 18.23 -21.03 -19.47
C ILE A 232 18.45 -19.77 -20.30
N LEU A 233 19.32 -18.84 -19.86
CA LEU A 233 19.63 -17.62 -20.63
C LEU A 233 20.15 -17.95 -22.03
N GLN A 234 21.04 -18.92 -22.18
CA GLN A 234 21.58 -19.35 -23.46
C GLN A 234 20.49 -19.88 -24.40
N ARG A 235 19.47 -20.58 -23.86
CA ARG A 235 18.34 -21.09 -24.65
C ARG A 235 17.48 -19.99 -25.23
N TYR A 236 17.38 -18.84 -24.56
CA TYR A 236 16.54 -17.71 -24.95
C TYR A 236 17.34 -16.47 -25.34
N LYS A 237 18.60 -16.64 -25.74
CA LYS A 237 19.51 -15.53 -26.07
C LYS A 237 18.95 -14.57 -27.12
N ASP A 238 18.19 -15.09 -28.07
CA ASP A 238 17.61 -14.33 -29.18
C ASP A 238 16.23 -13.73 -28.85
N ASP A 239 15.69 -14.04 -27.69
CA ASP A 239 14.36 -13.58 -27.22
C ASP A 239 14.44 -12.41 -26.23
N PHE A 240 15.65 -11.88 -25.91
CA PHE A 240 15.90 -10.78 -24.96
C PHE A 240 16.05 -9.43 -25.65
#